data_bb8f48dd44fcadd1b7ce146bf122fc39
#
_entry.id   bb8f48dd44fcadd1b7ce146bf122fc39
#
_cell.length_a   1.000
_cell.length_b   1.000
_cell.length_c   1.000
_cell.angle_alpha   90.00
_cell.angle_beta   90.00
_cell.angle_gamma   90.00
#
_symmetry.space_group_name_H-M   'P 1'
#
loop_
_entity.id
_entity.type
_entity.pdbx_description
1 polymer ?
#
loop_
_entity_poly.entity_id
_entity_poly.type
_entity_poly.pdbx_seq_one_letter_code
_entity_poly.pdbx_strand_id
1 'polypeptide(L)'
;GQKKNRADLLIYWGTNPLESMPRQMSRYAVFPRGYWTKRGRFDRTVITVDPRKTPTAEASDLHVQLKPGSDYELISALMTLLHGKTPHPSVEEITGVPIPVMEEMLDMMKNCNFGAISVGLGLSSSIGKHRNAEIAMNFVKELNNYAKFTLGALRGHCNVAGFNQVASYMYGYPFGLDFTRGHPRYNPGEFTTVDVLREKDVDAALVMCADLVCHIPADCASYLAEIPMVCLDIAPCPSTAASDVVLPGVIDAMECDGTFYRLDDVAVHFEPFTTSPFEFTKSNEDTLKQLFEKIKARK
;
A
#
# COMPACT_ATOMS: atom_id res chain seq x y z
N GLY A 1 -15.65 -6.40 4.76
CA GLY A 1 -17.11 -6.42 4.91
C GLY A 1 -17.83 -5.36 4.09
N GLN A 2 -17.50 -4.07 4.25
CA GLN A 2 -18.27 -2.96 3.65
C GLN A 2 -18.25 -2.98 2.12
N LYS A 3 -17.06 -3.07 1.50
CA LYS A 3 -16.93 -3.09 0.02
C LYS A 3 -17.76 -4.21 -0.60
N LYS A 4 -17.68 -5.43 -0.05
CA LYS A 4 -18.43 -6.58 -0.57
C LYS A 4 -19.94 -6.44 -0.39
N ASN A 5 -20.39 -6.01 0.78
CA ASN A 5 -21.79 -6.10 1.16
C ASN A 5 -22.62 -4.86 0.81
N ARG A 6 -22.01 -3.68 0.70
CA ARG A 6 -22.71 -2.41 0.57
C ARG A 6 -22.34 -1.61 -0.66
N ALA A 7 -21.05 -1.63 -1.09
CA ALA A 7 -20.61 -0.72 -2.14
C ALA A 7 -21.24 -1.07 -3.48
N ASP A 8 -21.98 -0.13 -4.03
CA ASP A 8 -22.51 -0.11 -5.39
C ASP A 8 -21.64 0.75 -6.32
N LEU A 9 -20.76 1.60 -5.76
CA LEU A 9 -19.70 2.30 -6.50
C LEU A 9 -18.34 1.95 -5.93
N LEU A 10 -17.44 1.48 -6.78
CA LEU A 10 -16.06 1.13 -6.45
C LEU A 10 -15.10 1.95 -7.30
N ILE A 11 -14.19 2.66 -6.65
CA ILE A 11 -13.20 3.51 -7.32
C ILE A 11 -11.81 3.02 -6.99
N TYR A 12 -11.03 2.73 -8.03
CA TYR A 12 -9.62 2.35 -7.94
C TYR A 12 -8.76 3.52 -8.43
N TRP A 13 -8.01 4.12 -7.54
CA TRP A 13 -7.19 5.30 -7.82
C TRP A 13 -5.71 5.00 -7.66
N GLY A 14 -4.97 5.07 -8.76
CA GLY A 14 -3.53 4.78 -8.78
C GLY A 14 -3.19 3.36 -8.30
N THR A 15 -4.03 2.39 -8.66
CA THR A 15 -3.85 0.98 -8.27
C THR A 15 -4.45 0.03 -9.29
N ASN A 16 -3.77 -1.09 -9.51
CA ASN A 16 -4.17 -2.13 -10.46
C ASN A 16 -4.39 -3.49 -9.75
N PRO A 17 -5.49 -3.65 -8.99
CA PRO A 17 -5.70 -4.84 -8.17
C PRO A 17 -5.90 -6.13 -8.96
N LEU A 18 -6.25 -6.11 -10.25
CA LEU A 18 -6.32 -7.35 -11.05
C LEU A 18 -4.94 -8.01 -11.19
N GLU A 19 -3.86 -7.24 -11.23
CA GLU A 19 -2.50 -7.75 -11.26
C GLU A 19 -1.90 -7.89 -9.86
N SER A 20 -1.97 -6.82 -9.06
CA SER A 20 -1.26 -6.77 -7.77
C SER A 20 -1.98 -7.49 -6.63
N MET A 21 -3.30 -7.62 -6.70
CA MET A 21 -4.15 -8.24 -5.67
C MET A 21 -5.34 -8.97 -6.29
N PRO A 22 -5.14 -10.06 -7.05
CA PRO A 22 -6.20 -10.67 -7.88
C PRO A 22 -7.42 -11.13 -7.07
N ARG A 23 -7.25 -11.47 -5.79
CA ARG A 23 -8.37 -11.84 -4.90
C ARG A 23 -9.17 -10.65 -4.39
N GLN A 24 -8.66 -9.43 -4.47
CA GLN A 24 -9.35 -8.23 -3.98
C GLN A 24 -10.64 -7.98 -4.75
N MET A 25 -10.60 -7.95 -6.08
CA MET A 25 -11.79 -7.76 -6.91
C MET A 25 -12.67 -9.01 -6.93
N SER A 26 -12.07 -10.21 -7.04
CA SER A 26 -12.80 -11.47 -7.21
C SER A 26 -13.50 -11.96 -5.92
N ARG A 27 -12.99 -11.63 -4.72
CA ARG A 27 -13.50 -12.14 -3.44
C ARG A 27 -14.05 -11.08 -2.52
N TYR A 28 -13.53 -9.85 -2.58
CA TYR A 28 -13.77 -8.85 -1.54
C TYR A 28 -14.44 -7.56 -2.01
N ALA A 29 -14.53 -7.32 -3.33
CA ALA A 29 -15.08 -6.05 -3.82
C ALA A 29 -16.03 -6.22 -5.02
N VAL A 30 -15.51 -6.35 -6.25
CA VAL A 30 -16.28 -6.14 -7.48
C VAL A 30 -17.20 -7.31 -7.82
N PHE A 31 -16.66 -8.53 -7.89
CA PHE A 31 -17.38 -9.68 -8.44
C PHE A 31 -18.28 -10.43 -7.45
N PRO A 32 -17.97 -10.52 -6.14
CA PRO A 32 -18.74 -11.38 -5.25
C PRO A 32 -20.12 -10.79 -4.96
N ARG A 33 -21.10 -11.67 -4.79
CA ARG A 33 -22.41 -11.30 -4.26
C ARG A 33 -22.27 -10.79 -2.84
N GLY A 34 -22.97 -9.71 -2.51
CA GLY A 34 -23.03 -9.09 -1.20
C GLY A 34 -24.45 -9.02 -0.67
N TYR A 35 -24.59 -8.56 0.57
CA TYR A 35 -25.92 -8.46 1.21
C TYR A 35 -26.85 -7.49 0.44
N TRP A 36 -26.34 -6.31 0.05
CA TRP A 36 -27.08 -5.30 -0.69
C TRP A 36 -26.82 -5.35 -2.21
N THR A 37 -25.79 -6.06 -2.65
CA THR A 37 -25.36 -6.22 -4.05
C THR A 37 -25.52 -7.68 -4.49
N LYS A 38 -26.77 -8.13 -4.54
CA LYS A 38 -27.10 -9.56 -4.67
C LYS A 38 -26.69 -10.16 -6.02
N ARG A 39 -26.59 -9.35 -7.08
CA ARG A 39 -26.15 -9.77 -8.41
C ARG A 39 -24.63 -9.60 -8.61
N GLY A 40 -23.88 -9.22 -7.55
CA GLY A 40 -22.44 -9.04 -7.62
C GLY A 40 -22.03 -7.88 -8.52
N ARG A 41 -21.23 -8.15 -9.57
CA ARG A 41 -20.73 -7.13 -10.51
C ARG A 41 -21.85 -6.31 -11.15
N PHE A 42 -23.00 -6.91 -11.43
CA PHE A 42 -24.14 -6.26 -12.08
C PHE A 42 -24.88 -5.23 -11.20
N ASP A 43 -24.60 -5.21 -9.91
CA ASP A 43 -25.12 -4.19 -8.99
C ASP A 43 -24.07 -3.12 -8.66
N ARG A 44 -22.96 -3.07 -9.41
CA ARG A 44 -21.82 -2.20 -9.10
C ARG A 44 -21.33 -1.44 -10.33
N THR A 45 -21.07 -0.18 -10.12
CA THR A 45 -20.28 0.66 -11.03
C THR A 45 -18.83 0.67 -10.56
N VAL A 46 -17.89 0.55 -11.48
CA VAL A 46 -16.46 0.55 -11.22
C VAL A 46 -15.81 1.67 -12.01
N ILE A 47 -15.07 2.54 -11.31
CA ILE A 47 -14.28 3.61 -11.90
C ILE A 47 -12.81 3.32 -11.63
N THR A 48 -11.96 3.47 -12.62
CA THR A 48 -10.51 3.44 -12.45
C THR A 48 -9.93 4.80 -12.84
N VAL A 49 -9.12 5.37 -11.93
CA VAL A 49 -8.34 6.58 -12.15
C VAL A 49 -6.87 6.19 -12.20
N ASP A 50 -6.29 6.15 -13.39
CA ASP A 50 -4.91 5.68 -13.61
C ASP A 50 -4.37 6.30 -14.91
N PRO A 51 -3.09 6.72 -14.96
CA PRO A 51 -2.48 7.22 -16.18
C PRO A 51 -2.36 6.15 -17.28
N ARG A 52 -2.40 4.87 -16.92
CA ARG A 52 -2.30 3.73 -17.83
C ARG A 52 -3.64 3.03 -17.96
N LYS A 53 -3.92 2.52 -19.16
CA LYS A 53 -5.04 1.60 -19.38
C LYS A 53 -4.64 0.20 -18.89
N THR A 54 -4.78 0.00 -17.58
CA THR A 54 -4.46 -1.26 -16.90
C THR A 54 -5.58 -2.30 -17.10
N PRO A 55 -5.34 -3.61 -16.84
CA PRO A 55 -6.42 -4.61 -16.81
C PRO A 55 -7.57 -4.24 -15.87
N THR A 56 -7.30 -3.55 -14.77
CA THR A 56 -8.37 -3.02 -13.90
C THR A 56 -9.18 -1.93 -14.59
N ALA A 57 -8.53 -1.03 -15.34
CA ALA A 57 -9.21 0.01 -16.12
C ALA A 57 -10.06 -0.60 -17.26
N GLU A 58 -9.57 -1.66 -17.91
CA GLU A 58 -10.32 -2.39 -18.93
C GLU A 58 -11.58 -3.08 -18.40
N ALA A 59 -11.54 -3.53 -17.14
CA ALA A 59 -12.66 -4.15 -16.45
C ALA A 59 -13.64 -3.15 -15.79
N SER A 60 -13.34 -1.86 -15.87
CA SER A 60 -14.12 -0.77 -15.27
C SER A 60 -15.17 -0.23 -16.23
N ASP A 61 -16.22 0.39 -15.68
CA ASP A 61 -17.25 1.06 -16.47
C ASP A 61 -16.78 2.44 -16.96
N LEU A 62 -15.90 3.10 -16.17
CA LEU A 62 -15.28 4.37 -16.53
C LEU A 62 -13.78 4.33 -16.22
N HIS A 63 -12.96 4.66 -17.20
CA HIS A 63 -11.53 4.91 -17.02
C HIS A 63 -11.24 6.41 -17.14
N VAL A 64 -10.84 7.02 -16.05
CA VAL A 64 -10.38 8.41 -15.98
C VAL A 64 -8.86 8.40 -16.14
N GLN A 65 -8.40 8.67 -17.36
CA GLN A 65 -6.98 8.66 -17.67
C GLN A 65 -6.38 10.03 -17.40
N LEU A 66 -5.69 10.17 -16.26
CA LEU A 66 -5.03 11.42 -15.88
C LEU A 66 -3.56 11.44 -16.33
N LYS A 67 -2.98 12.62 -16.45
CA LYS A 67 -1.53 12.78 -16.58
C LYS A 67 -0.82 12.37 -15.29
N PRO A 68 0.31 11.66 -15.35
CA PRO A 68 1.07 11.29 -14.17
C PRO A 68 1.38 12.49 -13.27
N GLY A 69 1.08 12.40 -11.98
CA GLY A 69 1.39 13.42 -11.00
C GLY A 69 0.36 14.53 -10.82
N SER A 70 -0.76 14.49 -11.56
CA SER A 70 -1.83 15.50 -11.49
C SER A 70 -3.02 15.10 -10.62
N ASP A 71 -2.81 14.19 -9.69
CA ASP A 71 -3.85 13.68 -8.79
C ASP A 71 -4.44 14.78 -7.90
N TYR A 72 -3.58 15.67 -7.37
CA TYR A 72 -3.99 16.77 -6.52
C TYR A 72 -4.92 17.74 -7.25
N GLU A 73 -4.56 18.12 -8.47
CA GLU A 73 -5.31 19.02 -9.33
C GLU A 73 -6.64 18.41 -9.75
N LEU A 74 -6.66 17.12 -10.08
CA LEU A 74 -7.89 16.41 -10.41
C LEU A 74 -8.86 16.39 -9.22
N ILE A 75 -8.38 16.05 -8.03
CA ILE A 75 -9.22 16.04 -6.82
C ILE A 75 -9.69 17.46 -6.49
N SER A 76 -8.83 18.47 -6.64
CA SER A 76 -9.20 19.87 -6.44
C SER A 76 -10.30 20.32 -7.39
N ALA A 77 -10.24 19.90 -8.66
CA ALA A 77 -11.27 20.18 -9.64
C ALA A 77 -12.60 19.50 -9.30
N LEU A 78 -12.55 18.23 -8.89
CA LEU A 78 -13.74 17.49 -8.43
C LEU A 78 -14.37 18.16 -7.18
N MET A 79 -13.57 18.65 -6.25
CA MET A 79 -14.07 19.41 -5.09
C MET A 79 -14.70 20.73 -5.51
N THR A 80 -14.12 21.42 -6.48
CA THR A 80 -14.68 22.68 -7.05
C THR A 80 -16.05 22.42 -7.66
N LEU A 81 -16.19 21.36 -8.46
CA LEU A 81 -17.46 20.91 -9.05
C LEU A 81 -18.46 20.47 -7.96
N LEU A 82 -17.98 19.79 -6.93
CA LEU A 82 -18.81 19.36 -5.79
C LEU A 82 -19.47 20.55 -5.09
N HIS A 83 -18.78 21.68 -5.02
CA HIS A 83 -19.28 22.94 -4.46
C HIS A 83 -20.13 23.76 -5.47
N GLY A 84 -20.48 23.20 -6.64
CA GLY A 84 -21.30 23.86 -7.66
C GLY A 84 -20.58 24.97 -8.42
N LYS A 85 -19.24 24.96 -8.41
CA LYS A 85 -18.41 25.94 -9.14
C LYS A 85 -17.75 25.24 -10.34
N THR A 86 -17.51 25.98 -11.41
CA THR A 86 -16.78 25.49 -12.59
C THR A 86 -15.28 25.64 -12.35
N PRO A 87 -14.48 24.58 -12.50
CA PRO A 87 -13.02 24.67 -12.46
C PRO A 87 -12.49 25.56 -13.60
N HIS A 88 -11.32 26.14 -13.42
CA HIS A 88 -10.66 26.89 -14.50
C HIS A 88 -10.33 25.94 -15.66
N PRO A 89 -10.56 26.31 -16.94
CA PRO A 89 -10.34 25.43 -18.10
C PRO A 89 -8.92 24.84 -18.19
N SER A 90 -7.90 25.52 -17.66
CA SER A 90 -6.52 25.00 -17.63
C SER A 90 -6.38 23.67 -16.89
N VAL A 91 -7.36 23.28 -16.08
CA VAL A 91 -7.33 21.97 -15.38
C VAL A 91 -7.36 20.81 -16.34
N GLU A 92 -8.02 20.95 -17.50
CA GLU A 92 -8.01 19.91 -18.54
C GLU A 92 -6.62 19.72 -19.13
N GLU A 93 -5.89 20.82 -19.35
CA GLU A 93 -4.50 20.75 -19.82
C GLU A 93 -3.57 20.14 -18.74
N ILE A 94 -3.72 20.52 -17.49
CA ILE A 94 -2.91 20.05 -16.36
C ILE A 94 -3.15 18.57 -16.12
N THR A 95 -4.41 18.15 -16.01
CA THR A 95 -4.78 16.78 -15.62
C THR A 95 -4.85 15.82 -16.80
N GLY A 96 -5.06 16.34 -18.01
CA GLY A 96 -5.39 15.54 -19.20
C GLY A 96 -6.83 15.00 -19.19
N VAL A 97 -7.64 15.35 -18.19
CA VAL A 97 -9.03 14.88 -18.05
C VAL A 97 -9.99 16.00 -18.44
N PRO A 98 -10.89 15.79 -19.40
CA PRO A 98 -11.91 16.77 -19.76
C PRO A 98 -12.90 17.04 -18.61
N ILE A 99 -13.33 18.29 -18.44
CA ILE A 99 -14.31 18.67 -17.41
C ILE A 99 -15.60 17.82 -17.49
N PRO A 100 -16.18 17.53 -18.67
CA PRO A 100 -17.35 16.64 -18.75
C PRO A 100 -17.14 15.25 -18.16
N VAL A 101 -15.92 14.68 -18.26
CA VAL A 101 -15.57 13.38 -17.64
C VAL A 101 -15.48 13.51 -16.12
N MET A 102 -14.98 14.65 -15.62
CA MET A 102 -14.97 14.92 -14.18
C MET A 102 -16.41 15.07 -13.64
N GLU A 103 -17.29 15.72 -14.38
CA GLU A 103 -18.72 15.86 -14.05
C GLU A 103 -19.42 14.50 -14.04
N GLU A 104 -19.22 13.67 -15.07
CA GLU A 104 -19.75 12.30 -15.14
C GLU A 104 -19.30 11.47 -13.93
N MET A 105 -18.00 11.48 -13.62
CA MET A 105 -17.46 10.79 -12.45
C MET A 105 -18.11 11.28 -11.17
N LEU A 106 -18.26 12.58 -11.01
CA LEU A 106 -18.84 13.19 -9.81
C LEU A 106 -20.34 12.86 -9.68
N ASP A 107 -21.08 12.83 -10.78
CA ASP A 107 -22.48 12.44 -10.78
C ASP A 107 -22.67 10.98 -10.37
N MET A 108 -21.83 10.08 -10.85
CA MET A 108 -21.80 8.68 -10.34
C MET A 108 -21.53 8.63 -8.85
N MET A 109 -20.63 9.47 -8.34
CA MET A 109 -20.31 9.54 -6.91
C MET A 109 -21.48 10.08 -6.08
N LYS A 110 -22.17 11.12 -6.53
CA LYS A 110 -23.30 11.70 -5.80
C LYS A 110 -24.52 10.80 -5.76
N ASN A 111 -24.73 9.99 -6.80
CA ASN A 111 -25.93 9.19 -6.98
C ASN A 111 -25.78 7.73 -6.50
N CYS A 112 -24.63 7.32 -5.99
CA CYS A 112 -24.46 5.98 -5.40
C CYS A 112 -25.07 5.91 -3.99
N ASN A 113 -25.39 4.70 -3.55
CA ASN A 113 -25.80 4.47 -2.14
C ASN A 113 -24.61 4.35 -1.21
N PHE A 114 -23.54 3.71 -1.67
CA PHE A 114 -22.32 3.51 -0.90
C PHE A 114 -21.11 3.43 -1.82
N GLY A 115 -20.28 4.46 -1.82
CA GLY A 115 -19.02 4.51 -2.54
C GLY A 115 -17.84 3.99 -1.73
N ALA A 116 -16.91 3.33 -2.38
CA ALA A 116 -15.65 2.91 -1.77
C ALA A 116 -14.46 3.25 -2.66
N ILE A 117 -13.64 4.20 -2.23
CA ILE A 117 -12.41 4.58 -2.92
C ILE A 117 -11.26 3.74 -2.38
N SER A 118 -10.56 3.07 -3.28
CA SER A 118 -9.36 2.30 -3.00
C SER A 118 -8.16 3.00 -3.63
N VAL A 119 -7.25 3.48 -2.81
CA VAL A 119 -6.04 4.18 -3.26
C VAL A 119 -4.82 3.28 -3.20
N GLY A 120 -3.95 3.40 -4.18
CA GLY A 120 -2.67 2.69 -4.22
C GLY A 120 -1.47 3.62 -4.25
N LEU A 121 -0.31 3.05 -4.54
CA LEU A 121 0.96 3.79 -4.64
C LEU A 121 0.91 4.91 -5.69
N GLY A 122 0.15 4.75 -6.77
CA GLY A 122 0.02 5.77 -7.80
C GLY A 122 -0.42 7.13 -7.24
N LEU A 123 -1.33 7.14 -6.25
CA LEU A 123 -1.73 8.38 -5.58
C LEU A 123 -0.66 8.89 -4.61
N SER A 124 -0.14 8.02 -3.73
CA SER A 124 0.74 8.43 -2.63
C SER A 124 2.18 8.70 -3.07
N SER A 125 2.65 8.06 -4.14
CA SER A 125 4.01 8.21 -4.67
C SER A 125 4.12 9.24 -5.81
N SER A 126 3.02 9.88 -6.20
CA SER A 126 3.03 10.94 -7.20
C SER A 126 3.53 12.28 -6.61
N ILE A 127 3.67 13.29 -7.45
CA ILE A 127 4.31 14.59 -7.11
C ILE A 127 3.74 15.23 -5.83
N GLY A 128 2.42 15.12 -5.60
CA GLY A 128 1.76 15.69 -4.42
C GLY A 128 2.08 14.99 -3.09
N LYS A 129 2.63 13.75 -3.13
CA LYS A 129 3.03 12.97 -1.94
C LYS A 129 1.93 12.94 -0.85
N HIS A 130 2.26 13.37 0.38
CA HIS A 130 1.31 13.41 1.51
C HIS A 130 0.10 14.33 1.27
N ARG A 131 0.24 15.38 0.46
CA ARG A 131 -0.87 16.28 0.11
C ARG A 131 -1.95 15.58 -0.70
N ASN A 132 -1.58 14.59 -1.52
CA ASN A 132 -2.57 13.79 -2.25
C ASN A 132 -3.41 12.95 -1.29
N ALA A 133 -2.80 12.39 -0.25
CA ALA A 133 -3.55 11.67 0.78
C ALA A 133 -4.48 12.59 1.57
N GLU A 134 -4.00 13.77 1.94
CA GLU A 134 -4.77 14.79 2.65
C GLU A 134 -5.98 15.25 1.84
N ILE A 135 -5.78 15.64 0.58
CA ILE A 135 -6.89 16.12 -0.27
C ILE A 135 -7.87 14.98 -0.58
N ALA A 136 -7.42 13.73 -0.74
CA ALA A 136 -8.29 12.57 -0.91
C ALA A 136 -9.18 12.32 0.32
N MET A 137 -8.62 12.45 1.53
CA MET A 137 -9.40 12.37 2.78
C MET A 137 -10.43 13.50 2.88
N ASN A 138 -10.06 14.73 2.57
CA ASN A 138 -10.96 15.86 2.55
C ASN A 138 -12.07 15.70 1.50
N PHE A 139 -11.73 15.22 0.32
CA PHE A 139 -12.72 14.93 -0.72
C PHE A 139 -13.75 13.88 -0.28
N VAL A 140 -13.29 12.78 0.32
CA VAL A 140 -14.18 11.75 0.86
C VAL A 140 -15.04 12.30 2.01
N LYS A 141 -14.50 13.16 2.87
CA LYS A 141 -15.27 13.86 3.91
C LYS A 141 -16.42 14.66 3.30
N GLU A 142 -16.15 15.41 2.24
CA GLU A 142 -17.16 16.22 1.53
C GLU A 142 -18.19 15.36 0.79
N LEU A 143 -17.78 14.28 0.13
CA LEU A 143 -18.66 13.32 -0.53
C LEU A 143 -19.68 12.70 0.44
N ASN A 144 -19.32 12.54 1.71
CA ASN A 144 -20.22 12.01 2.73
C ASN A 144 -21.41 12.93 3.05
N ASN A 145 -21.42 14.15 2.53
CA ASN A 145 -22.62 15.00 2.57
C ASN A 145 -23.70 14.59 1.52
N TYR A 146 -23.31 13.81 0.49
CA TYR A 146 -24.18 13.39 -0.60
C TYR A 146 -24.50 11.89 -0.54
N ALA A 147 -23.48 11.06 -0.42
CA ALA A 147 -23.59 9.60 -0.33
C ALA A 147 -22.58 9.08 0.69
N LYS A 148 -22.74 7.85 1.15
CA LYS A 148 -21.79 7.25 2.11
C LYS A 148 -20.54 6.80 1.38
N PHE A 149 -19.39 7.30 1.79
CA PHE A 149 -18.09 6.96 1.23
C PHE A 149 -17.10 6.45 2.26
N THR A 150 -16.25 5.53 1.82
CA THR A 150 -15.07 5.08 2.57
C THR A 150 -13.83 5.22 1.70
N LEU A 151 -12.71 5.57 2.35
CA LEU A 151 -11.38 5.57 1.76
C LEU A 151 -10.57 4.41 2.35
N GLY A 152 -9.84 3.68 1.52
CA GLY A 152 -8.99 2.60 1.98
C GLY A 152 -7.76 2.44 1.12
N ALA A 153 -6.59 2.37 1.73
CA ALA A 153 -5.35 2.08 1.02
C ALA A 153 -5.27 0.59 0.63
N LEU A 154 -4.82 0.32 -0.59
CA LEU A 154 -4.37 -0.99 -1.01
C LEU A 154 -2.85 -1.03 -0.83
N ARG A 155 -2.42 -1.68 0.25
CA ARG A 155 -1.02 -1.74 0.66
C ARG A 155 -0.26 -2.77 -0.19
N GLY A 156 1.00 -2.48 -0.46
CA GLY A 156 1.92 -3.42 -1.09
C GLY A 156 2.53 -4.40 -0.08
N HIS A 157 3.23 -5.41 -0.60
CA HIS A 157 3.97 -6.43 0.14
C HIS A 157 3.13 -7.38 1.00
N CYS A 158 3.78 -8.51 1.35
CA CYS A 158 3.17 -9.55 2.16
C CYS A 158 3.09 -9.11 3.62
N ASN A 159 1.93 -9.30 4.24
CA ASN A 159 1.67 -9.07 5.68
C ASN A 159 2.05 -7.69 6.24
N VAL A 160 2.12 -6.64 5.41
CA VAL A 160 2.38 -5.28 5.90
C VAL A 160 1.31 -4.81 6.90
N ALA A 161 0.07 -5.28 6.75
CA ALA A 161 -1.00 -5.01 7.71
C ALA A 161 -0.66 -5.60 9.09
N GLY A 162 -0.17 -6.85 9.14
CA GLY A 162 0.27 -7.49 10.39
C GLY A 162 1.44 -6.77 11.04
N PHE A 163 2.46 -6.43 10.27
CA PHE A 163 3.59 -5.66 10.79
C PHE A 163 3.13 -4.33 11.41
N ASN A 164 2.34 -3.55 10.68
CA ASN A 164 1.86 -2.26 11.17
C ASN A 164 0.97 -2.40 12.40
N GLN A 165 0.13 -3.44 12.44
CA GLN A 165 -0.74 -3.73 13.58
C GLN A 165 0.07 -4.08 14.82
N VAL A 166 1.02 -5.01 14.69
CA VAL A 166 1.89 -5.42 15.80
C VAL A 166 2.74 -4.24 16.29
N ALA A 167 3.38 -3.49 15.40
CA ALA A 167 4.15 -2.31 15.77
C ALA A 167 3.29 -1.27 16.50
N SER A 168 2.04 -1.05 16.03
CA SER A 168 1.14 -0.07 16.64
C SER A 168 0.73 -0.42 18.05
N TYR A 169 0.38 -1.68 18.34
CA TYR A 169 0.00 -2.03 19.71
C TYR A 169 1.18 -2.27 20.65
N MET A 170 2.38 -2.62 20.13
CA MET A 170 3.58 -2.75 20.95
C MET A 170 4.24 -1.41 21.27
N TYR A 171 4.27 -0.50 20.31
CA TYR A 171 5.08 0.72 20.37
C TYR A 171 4.27 2.02 20.17
N GLY A 172 3.00 1.94 19.83
CA GLY A 172 2.13 3.08 19.57
C GLY A 172 2.18 3.62 18.15
N TYR A 173 3.08 3.12 17.28
CA TYR A 173 3.30 3.62 15.93
C TYR A 173 3.47 2.48 14.91
N PRO A 174 3.05 2.68 13.63
CA PRO A 174 2.96 1.56 12.68
C PRO A 174 4.29 1.17 11.99
N PHE A 175 5.24 2.10 11.86
CA PHE A 175 6.54 1.91 11.16
C PHE A 175 7.46 3.11 11.42
N GLY A 176 8.69 3.09 10.87
CA GLY A 176 9.62 4.22 10.95
C GLY A 176 9.94 4.58 12.41
N LEU A 177 10.30 3.58 13.21
CA LEU A 177 10.53 3.71 14.63
C LEU A 177 12.02 3.91 14.90
N ASP A 178 12.34 4.93 15.67
CA ASP A 178 13.66 5.15 16.23
C ASP A 178 13.69 4.81 17.73
N PHE A 179 14.69 4.03 18.15
CA PHE A 179 14.91 3.59 19.53
C PHE A 179 16.23 4.11 20.14
N THR A 180 16.93 5.01 19.47
CA THR A 180 18.26 5.50 19.91
C THR A 180 18.24 6.12 21.31
N ARG A 181 17.08 6.64 21.76
CA ARG A 181 16.91 7.20 23.11
C ARG A 181 16.31 6.22 24.14
N GLY A 182 16.25 4.92 23.81
CA GLY A 182 15.69 3.90 24.69
C GLY A 182 14.17 3.84 24.77
N HIS A 183 13.45 4.63 23.98
CA HIS A 183 12.01 4.59 23.81
C HIS A 183 11.64 4.82 22.34
N PRO A 184 10.47 4.33 21.88
CA PRO A 184 10.06 4.50 20.49
C PRO A 184 9.77 5.97 20.20
N ARG A 185 10.34 6.49 19.11
CA ARG A 185 10.04 7.79 18.51
C ARG A 185 9.54 7.59 17.09
N TYR A 186 8.64 8.42 16.65
CA TYR A 186 8.04 8.35 15.34
C TYR A 186 7.91 9.74 14.73
N ASN A 187 8.56 9.95 13.62
CA ASN A 187 8.38 11.15 12.80
C ASN A 187 8.69 10.82 11.33
N PRO A 188 7.66 10.67 10.46
CA PRO A 188 7.88 10.52 9.03
C PRO A 188 8.61 11.74 8.46
N GLY A 189 9.71 11.49 7.72
CA GLY A 189 10.61 12.53 7.25
C GLY A 189 11.85 12.73 8.13
N GLU A 190 11.97 11.94 9.22
CA GLU A 190 13.15 11.92 10.11
C GLU A 190 13.65 10.50 10.37
N PHE A 191 12.74 9.53 10.61
CA PHE A 191 13.09 8.18 11.06
C PHE A 191 12.73 7.08 10.07
N THR A 192 12.32 7.41 8.84
CA THR A 192 12.12 6.37 7.83
C THR A 192 13.46 5.84 7.34
N THR A 193 13.46 4.63 6.75
CA THR A 193 14.69 4.03 6.20
C THR A 193 15.42 4.96 5.23
N VAL A 194 14.67 5.69 4.41
CA VAL A 194 15.25 6.66 3.46
C VAL A 194 15.87 7.86 4.18
N ASP A 195 15.24 8.33 5.24
CA ASP A 195 15.71 9.47 6.01
C ASP A 195 17.04 9.14 6.70
N VAL A 196 17.07 8.05 7.49
CA VAL A 196 18.27 7.66 8.25
C VAL A 196 19.46 7.24 7.38
N LEU A 197 19.19 6.68 6.17
CA LEU A 197 20.25 6.37 5.20
C LEU A 197 20.80 7.64 4.54
N ARG A 198 19.93 8.60 4.22
CA ARG A 198 20.34 9.86 3.60
C ARG A 198 21.18 10.72 4.54
N GLU A 199 20.78 10.78 5.80
CA GLU A 199 21.50 11.51 6.86
C GLU A 199 22.72 10.74 7.40
N LYS A 200 22.90 9.46 6.99
CA LYS A 200 23.98 8.56 7.45
C LYS A 200 23.98 8.33 8.96
N ASP A 201 22.78 8.28 9.54
CA ASP A 201 22.55 8.10 10.98
C ASP A 201 22.62 6.63 11.44
N VAL A 202 22.94 5.70 10.54
CA VAL A 202 23.05 4.26 10.81
C VAL A 202 24.39 3.74 10.33
N ASP A 203 25.01 2.84 11.09
CA ASP A 203 26.34 2.28 10.82
C ASP A 203 26.31 0.77 10.51
N ALA A 204 25.14 0.14 10.51
CA ALA A 204 24.90 -1.23 10.06
C ALA A 204 23.45 -1.44 9.69
N ALA A 205 23.14 -2.46 8.87
CA ALA A 205 21.80 -2.79 8.44
C ALA A 205 21.48 -4.29 8.56
N LEU A 206 20.26 -4.60 9.02
CA LEU A 206 19.63 -5.91 8.87
C LEU A 206 18.43 -5.77 7.93
N VAL A 207 18.54 -6.33 6.76
CA VAL A 207 17.48 -6.32 5.73
C VAL A 207 16.76 -7.67 5.75
N MET A 208 15.43 -7.66 5.77
CA MET A 208 14.63 -8.88 5.87
C MET A 208 13.57 -8.94 4.79
N CYS A 209 13.59 -9.98 3.96
CA CYS A 209 12.58 -10.29 2.94
C CYS A 209 12.22 -9.08 2.07
N ALA A 210 13.21 -8.29 1.67
CA ALA A 210 13.02 -7.09 0.87
C ALA A 210 14.27 -6.80 0.02
N ASP A 211 14.06 -6.53 -1.25
CA ASP A 211 15.13 -6.01 -2.10
C ASP A 211 15.25 -4.49 -1.92
N LEU A 212 15.80 -4.09 -0.77
CA LEU A 212 15.87 -2.70 -0.35
C LEU A 212 16.70 -1.84 -1.33
N VAL A 213 17.82 -2.39 -1.84
CA VAL A 213 18.70 -1.69 -2.80
C VAL A 213 17.94 -1.21 -4.05
N CYS A 214 16.96 -1.99 -4.54
CA CYS A 214 16.14 -1.62 -5.70
C CYS A 214 14.96 -0.71 -5.37
N HIS A 215 14.59 -0.53 -4.10
CA HIS A 215 13.40 0.20 -3.70
C HIS A 215 13.64 1.59 -3.12
N ILE A 216 14.90 1.92 -2.80
CA ILE A 216 15.28 3.22 -2.21
C ILE A 216 16.00 4.10 -3.23
N PRO A 217 16.09 5.43 -2.99
CA PRO A 217 16.86 6.33 -3.83
C PRO A 217 18.34 5.90 -3.96
N ALA A 218 18.97 6.21 -5.10
CA ALA A 218 20.31 5.76 -5.42
C ALA A 218 21.38 6.23 -4.41
N ASP A 219 21.25 7.43 -3.86
CA ASP A 219 22.11 7.96 -2.80
C ASP A 219 22.03 7.10 -1.52
N CYS A 220 20.83 6.73 -1.11
CA CYS A 220 20.60 5.85 0.02
C CYS A 220 21.10 4.43 -0.25
N ALA A 221 20.88 3.89 -1.45
CA ALA A 221 21.34 2.55 -1.83
C ALA A 221 22.88 2.47 -1.86
N SER A 222 23.56 3.53 -2.34
CA SER A 222 25.01 3.63 -2.32
C SER A 222 25.54 3.60 -0.89
N TYR A 223 24.96 4.39 0.02
CA TYR A 223 25.39 4.38 1.41
C TYR A 223 25.08 3.04 2.11
N LEU A 224 23.92 2.45 1.83
CA LEU A 224 23.57 1.12 2.36
C LEU A 224 24.62 0.05 1.98
N ALA A 225 25.19 0.12 0.78
CA ALA A 225 26.23 -0.79 0.33
C ALA A 225 27.62 -0.49 0.91
N GLU A 226 27.84 0.66 1.55
CA GLU A 226 29.09 1.03 2.24
C GLU A 226 29.15 0.54 3.68
N ILE A 227 27.99 0.34 4.34
CA ILE A 227 27.90 -0.08 5.75
C ILE A 227 27.74 -1.60 5.86
N PRO A 228 28.18 -2.21 6.98
CA PRO A 228 27.98 -3.64 7.24
C PRO A 228 26.50 -4.03 7.09
N MET A 229 26.20 -5.00 6.23
CA MET A 229 24.84 -5.41 5.95
C MET A 229 24.64 -6.93 6.08
N VAL A 230 23.63 -7.31 6.83
CA VAL A 230 23.12 -8.68 6.91
C VAL A 230 21.78 -8.73 6.18
N CYS A 231 21.62 -9.66 5.25
CA CYS A 231 20.36 -9.87 4.55
C CYS A 231 19.78 -11.25 4.90
N LEU A 232 18.53 -11.28 5.31
CA LEU A 232 17.74 -12.49 5.54
C LEU A 232 16.69 -12.57 4.43
N ASP A 233 16.86 -13.50 3.48
CA ASP A 233 15.98 -13.61 2.32
C ASP A 233 15.84 -15.06 1.85
N ILE A 234 14.83 -15.31 1.03
CA ILE A 234 14.51 -16.63 0.46
C ILE A 234 15.15 -16.86 -0.92
N ALA A 235 15.62 -15.81 -1.56
CA ALA A 235 16.16 -15.87 -2.92
C ALA A 235 17.28 -14.83 -3.13
N PRO A 236 18.20 -15.08 -4.06
CA PRO A 236 19.18 -14.08 -4.49
C PRO A 236 18.49 -12.85 -5.09
N CYS A 237 18.90 -11.67 -4.65
CA CYS A 237 18.45 -10.38 -5.14
C CYS A 237 19.61 -9.36 -5.03
N PRO A 238 19.53 -8.15 -5.62
CA PRO A 238 20.53 -7.11 -5.46
C PRO A 238 20.92 -6.81 -4.02
N SER A 239 19.97 -6.82 -3.08
CA SER A 239 20.30 -6.62 -1.66
C SER A 239 21.10 -7.76 -1.06
N THR A 240 20.84 -9.02 -1.41
CA THR A 240 21.67 -10.15 -0.97
C THR A 240 23.06 -10.10 -1.59
N ALA A 241 23.17 -9.65 -2.85
CA ALA A 241 24.46 -9.51 -3.53
C ALA A 241 25.34 -8.39 -2.93
N ALA A 242 24.72 -7.36 -2.38
CA ALA A 242 25.41 -6.24 -1.72
C ALA A 242 25.71 -6.50 -0.23
N SER A 243 25.20 -7.59 0.37
CA SER A 243 25.34 -7.88 1.78
C SER A 243 26.65 -8.59 2.10
N ASP A 244 27.22 -8.30 3.28
CA ASP A 244 28.39 -9.01 3.81
C ASP A 244 28.03 -10.42 4.28
N VAL A 245 26.79 -10.60 4.79
CA VAL A 245 26.28 -11.89 5.26
C VAL A 245 24.87 -12.11 4.76
N VAL A 246 24.63 -13.27 4.15
CA VAL A 246 23.29 -13.70 3.75
C VAL A 246 22.85 -14.87 4.63
N LEU A 247 21.68 -14.73 5.23
CA LEU A 247 21.01 -15.77 6.00
C LEU A 247 19.82 -16.30 5.20
N PRO A 248 19.88 -17.54 4.68
CA PRO A 248 18.78 -18.08 3.88
C PRO A 248 17.59 -18.43 4.77
N GLY A 249 16.43 -17.86 4.42
CA GLY A 249 15.15 -18.10 5.07
C GLY A 249 14.29 -19.17 4.38
N VAL A 250 13.14 -19.47 4.96
CA VAL A 250 12.08 -20.28 4.39
C VAL A 250 10.96 -19.38 3.85
N ILE A 251 10.12 -19.93 2.97
CA ILE A 251 8.96 -19.21 2.44
C ILE A 251 7.85 -19.20 3.49
N ASP A 252 7.55 -18.01 4.04
CA ASP A 252 6.49 -17.81 5.02
C ASP A 252 5.13 -18.28 4.49
N ALA A 253 4.32 -18.94 5.35
CA ALA A 253 3.02 -19.51 5.05
C ALA A 253 3.01 -20.65 4.01
N MET A 254 4.18 -21.12 3.57
CA MET A 254 4.35 -22.30 2.74
C MET A 254 5.19 -23.36 3.44
N GLU A 255 6.34 -22.98 3.96
CA GLU A 255 7.34 -23.86 4.57
C GLU A 255 7.41 -23.71 6.10
N CYS A 256 6.84 -22.64 6.66
CA CYS A 256 6.63 -22.47 8.08
C CYS A 256 5.23 -21.91 8.37
N ASP A 257 4.78 -22.08 9.60
CA ASP A 257 3.54 -21.49 10.10
C ASP A 257 3.69 -19.98 10.31
N GLY A 258 2.56 -19.32 10.48
CA GLY A 258 2.56 -17.90 10.78
C GLY A 258 1.17 -17.27 10.78
N THR A 259 1.09 -16.06 11.30
CA THR A 259 -0.15 -15.28 11.31
C THR A 259 -0.06 -14.11 10.37
N PHE A 260 -0.95 -14.08 9.40
CA PHE A 260 -1.08 -12.99 8.43
C PHE A 260 -2.32 -12.17 8.72
N TYR A 261 -2.20 -10.87 8.66
CA TYR A 261 -3.34 -9.98 8.75
C TYR A 261 -3.83 -9.58 7.37
N ARG A 262 -5.12 -9.81 7.13
CA ARG A 262 -5.76 -9.30 5.93
C ARG A 262 -5.82 -7.76 5.96
N LEU A 263 -6.06 -7.14 4.80
CA LEU A 263 -6.19 -5.68 4.70
C LEU A 263 -7.38 -5.07 5.49
N ASP A 264 -8.25 -5.92 6.00
CA ASP A 264 -9.36 -5.56 6.90
C ASP A 264 -9.08 -5.94 8.37
N ASP A 265 -7.79 -6.08 8.70
CA ASP A 265 -7.23 -6.34 10.04
C ASP A 265 -7.71 -7.65 10.69
N VAL A 266 -8.14 -8.61 9.88
CA VAL A 266 -8.49 -9.96 10.36
C VAL A 266 -7.23 -10.84 10.34
N ALA A 267 -6.85 -11.33 11.52
CA ALA A 267 -5.77 -12.29 11.66
C ALA A 267 -6.18 -13.66 11.09
N VAL A 268 -5.32 -14.25 10.29
CA VAL A 268 -5.48 -15.59 9.73
C VAL A 268 -4.19 -16.36 9.97
N HIS A 269 -4.30 -17.48 10.68
CA HIS A 269 -3.18 -18.39 10.89
C HIS A 269 -3.06 -19.33 9.68
N PHE A 270 -1.82 -19.57 9.27
CA PHE A 270 -1.47 -20.50 8.20
C PHE A 270 -0.59 -21.61 8.76
N GLU A 271 -0.94 -22.84 8.46
CA GLU A 271 -0.10 -24.01 8.66
C GLU A 271 0.78 -24.24 7.43
N PRO A 272 2.01 -24.73 7.59
CA PRO A 272 2.85 -25.09 6.47
C PRO A 272 2.23 -26.25 5.69
N PHE A 273 2.34 -26.23 4.38
CA PHE A 273 1.88 -27.32 3.52
C PHE A 273 3.03 -28.01 2.76
N THR A 274 4.24 -27.50 2.92
CA THR A 274 5.46 -28.10 2.39
C THR A 274 6.62 -27.82 3.36
N THR A 275 7.74 -28.48 3.15
CA THR A 275 8.98 -28.23 3.87
C THR A 275 10.01 -27.67 2.91
N SER A 276 10.95 -26.86 3.43
CA SER A 276 12.06 -26.39 2.62
C SER A 276 12.86 -27.57 2.06
N PRO A 277 13.28 -27.54 0.79
CA PRO A 277 14.16 -28.53 0.23
C PRO A 277 15.61 -28.43 0.78
N PHE A 278 15.90 -27.39 1.53
CA PHE A 278 17.24 -27.09 2.07
C PHE A 278 17.26 -27.20 3.60
N GLU A 279 17.98 -28.16 4.15
CA GLU A 279 18.07 -28.42 5.59
C GLU A 279 18.68 -27.26 6.39
N PHE A 280 19.46 -26.39 5.76
CA PHE A 280 20.10 -25.25 6.40
C PHE A 280 19.20 -24.02 6.55
N THR A 281 18.04 -23.99 5.90
CA THR A 281 17.10 -22.87 5.98
C THR A 281 16.30 -22.90 7.30
N LYS A 282 15.95 -21.74 7.82
CA LYS A 282 15.18 -21.57 9.05
C LYS A 282 14.11 -20.53 8.86
N SER A 283 13.06 -20.58 9.67
CA SER A 283 12.09 -19.50 9.73
C SER A 283 12.76 -18.19 10.12
N ASN A 284 12.20 -17.08 9.66
CA ASN A 284 12.65 -15.74 10.02
C ASN A 284 12.63 -15.56 11.55
N GLU A 285 11.61 -16.09 12.22
CA GLU A 285 11.46 -16.04 13.67
C GLU A 285 12.60 -16.79 14.39
N ASP A 286 12.90 -18.02 13.98
CA ASP A 286 13.97 -18.82 14.59
C ASP A 286 15.34 -18.20 14.36
N THR A 287 15.58 -17.66 13.18
CA THR A 287 16.82 -16.96 12.84
C THR A 287 17.01 -15.74 13.74
N LEU A 288 15.98 -14.92 13.90
CA LEU A 288 16.03 -13.73 14.76
C LEU A 288 16.19 -14.09 16.23
N LYS A 289 15.49 -15.13 16.73
CA LYS A 289 15.64 -15.61 18.10
C LYS A 289 17.09 -16.03 18.38
N GLN A 290 17.68 -16.83 17.49
CA GLN A 290 19.07 -17.27 17.62
C GLN A 290 20.06 -16.10 17.56
N LEU A 291 19.84 -15.15 16.66
CA LEU A 291 20.67 -13.95 16.57
C LEU A 291 20.60 -13.15 17.87
N PHE A 292 19.41 -12.95 18.41
CA PHE A 292 19.17 -12.20 19.63
C PHE A 292 19.82 -12.86 20.87
N GLU A 293 19.70 -14.19 21.01
CA GLU A 293 20.37 -14.94 22.10
C GLU A 293 21.91 -14.84 22.00
N LYS A 294 22.47 -14.90 20.80
CA LYS A 294 23.92 -14.71 20.61
C LYS A 294 24.38 -13.28 20.94
N ILE A 295 23.59 -12.27 20.65
CA ILE A 295 23.90 -10.89 21.02
C ILE A 295 23.88 -10.72 22.55
N LYS A 296 22.85 -11.27 23.21
CA LYS A 296 22.78 -11.24 24.69
C LYS A 296 23.95 -11.91 25.38
N ALA A 297 24.38 -13.04 24.84
CA ALA A 297 25.51 -13.81 25.42
C ALA A 297 26.87 -13.10 25.29
N ARG A 298 26.96 -12.05 24.43
CA ARG A 298 28.20 -11.24 24.26
C ARG A 298 28.23 -9.98 25.13
N LYS A 299 27.12 -9.62 25.76
CA LYS A 299 27.04 -8.55 26.76
C LYS A 299 27.31 -9.06 28.15
#